data_c239d043d3e2c55d1f07ad11785462b6
#
_entry.id   c239d043d3e2c55d1f07ad11785462b6
#
_cell.length_a   1.000
_cell.length_b   1.000
_cell.length_c   1.000
_cell.angle_alpha   90.00
_cell.angle_beta   90.00
_cell.angle_gamma   90.00
#
_symmetry.space_group_name_H-M   'P 1'
#
loop_
_entity.id
_entity.type
_entity.pdbx_description
1 polymer ?
#
loop_
_entity_poly.entity_id
_entity_poly.type
_entity_poly.pdbx_seq_one_letter_code
_entity_poly.pdbx_strand_id
1 'polypeptide(L)'
;MASQPYTPKPVTDIFTPADTDINRRECRRTVPMRVLALGLGRTGTASLRTALKELGFDDCYHMMSASVENPPDCLMWSDALAAKYDGKGTFGREQWDQLFGHCQAVCDWPCVAFAKELIEAYPEAKVLVTTRDVDSWHASTMKTVHWRATEPELKLVAKFDWAASMYQPMLSSTHPSHSLAEDRR
;
A
#
# COMPACT_ATOMS: atom_id res chain seq x y z
N MET A 1 -7.59 36.44 -8.20
CA MET A 1 -6.22 35.86 -8.25
C MET A 1 -6.33 34.55 -9.01
N ALA A 2 -5.74 34.44 -10.18
CA ALA A 2 -5.71 33.18 -10.91
C ALA A 2 -4.82 32.20 -10.11
N SER A 3 -5.38 31.06 -9.71
CA SER A 3 -4.61 29.99 -9.07
C SER A 3 -3.53 29.51 -10.05
N GLN A 4 -2.29 29.48 -9.61
CA GLN A 4 -1.23 28.87 -10.42
C GLN A 4 -1.61 27.42 -10.74
N PRO A 5 -1.35 26.94 -11.98
CA PRO A 5 -1.65 25.56 -12.33
C PRO A 5 -0.85 24.61 -11.41
N TYR A 6 -1.56 23.67 -10.78
CA TYR A 6 -0.95 22.66 -9.94
C TYR A 6 0.02 21.80 -10.76
N THR A 7 1.30 21.86 -10.41
CA THR A 7 2.32 20.97 -10.96
C THR A 7 2.49 19.79 -9.99
N PRO A 8 2.19 18.55 -10.40
CA PRO A 8 2.41 17.37 -9.56
C PRO A 8 3.88 17.26 -9.16
N LYS A 9 4.14 17.07 -7.88
CA LYS A 9 5.50 16.77 -7.41
C LYS A 9 5.95 15.42 -8.00
N PRO A 10 7.22 15.28 -8.41
CA PRO A 10 7.80 13.99 -8.76
C PRO A 10 7.61 12.97 -7.63
N VAL A 11 7.48 11.70 -7.98
CA VAL A 11 7.33 10.62 -6.97
C VAL A 11 8.52 10.60 -6.02
N THR A 12 9.71 10.90 -6.50
CA THR A 12 10.95 11.01 -5.73
C THR A 12 10.94 12.12 -4.67
N ASP A 13 10.10 13.14 -4.84
CA ASP A 13 9.97 14.21 -3.85
C ASP A 13 8.99 13.86 -2.72
N ILE A 14 8.14 12.86 -2.96
CA ILE A 14 7.12 12.39 -2.00
C ILE A 14 7.62 11.16 -1.24
N PHE A 15 8.35 10.29 -1.92
CA PHE A 15 8.88 9.04 -1.39
C PHE A 15 10.40 9.03 -1.56
N THR A 16 11.11 8.96 -0.46
CA THR A 16 12.57 8.88 -0.49
C THR A 16 12.97 7.42 -0.67
N PRO A 17 13.65 7.06 -1.77
CA PRO A 17 14.26 5.74 -1.88
C PRO A 17 15.29 5.61 -0.75
N ALA A 18 14.93 4.88 0.28
CA ALA A 18 15.81 4.67 1.41
C ALA A 18 16.50 3.31 1.31
N ASP A 19 15.92 2.37 0.56
CA ASP A 19 16.37 0.99 0.43
C ASP A 19 16.77 0.40 1.79
N THR A 20 15.98 0.73 2.83
CA THR A 20 16.24 0.24 4.16
C THR A 20 15.94 -1.27 4.20
N ASP A 21 16.70 -1.98 5.00
CA ASP A 21 16.56 -3.42 5.23
C ASP A 21 16.05 -3.69 6.65
N ILE A 22 14.95 -3.01 7.02
CA ILE A 22 14.35 -3.18 8.34
C ILE A 22 13.51 -4.46 8.35
N ASN A 23 13.91 -5.42 9.21
CA ASN A 23 13.08 -6.59 9.46
C ASN A 23 11.89 -6.22 10.35
N ARG A 24 10.72 -5.97 9.73
CA ARG A 24 9.52 -5.58 10.47
C ARG A 24 8.99 -6.68 11.39
N ARG A 25 9.32 -7.94 11.17
CA ARG A 25 8.92 -9.04 12.07
C ARG A 25 9.49 -8.90 13.47
N GLU A 26 10.56 -8.13 13.65
CA GLU A 26 11.19 -7.82 14.93
C GLU A 26 10.69 -6.49 15.53
N CYS A 27 9.87 -5.76 14.78
CA CYS A 27 9.32 -4.50 15.21
C CYS A 27 8.04 -4.69 16.05
N ARG A 28 7.66 -3.61 16.72
CA ARG A 28 6.42 -3.51 17.50
C ARG A 28 5.82 -2.13 17.33
N ARG A 29 4.58 -1.96 17.72
CA ARG A 29 3.93 -0.65 17.69
C ARG A 29 4.55 0.30 18.73
N THR A 30 4.88 1.48 18.24
CA THR A 30 5.47 2.59 19.04
C THR A 30 4.54 3.81 19.09
N VAL A 31 3.60 3.93 18.17
CA VAL A 31 2.63 5.03 18.09
C VAL A 31 1.21 4.50 17.86
N PRO A 32 0.14 5.16 18.34
CA PRO A 32 -1.22 4.68 18.15
C PRO A 32 -1.64 4.80 16.67
N MET A 33 -2.42 3.82 16.16
CA MET A 33 -3.09 3.95 14.87
C MET A 33 -4.25 4.94 15.01
N ARG A 34 -4.23 6.04 14.25
CA ARG A 34 -5.21 7.13 14.34
C ARG A 34 -6.13 7.20 13.13
N VAL A 35 -5.63 6.85 11.93
CA VAL A 35 -6.38 6.97 10.67
C VAL A 35 -6.17 5.75 9.80
N LEU A 36 -7.27 5.18 9.35
CA LEU A 36 -7.32 4.15 8.30
C LEU A 36 -7.92 4.80 7.05
N ALA A 37 -7.06 5.25 6.13
CA ALA A 37 -7.51 5.85 4.88
C ALA A 37 -7.66 4.75 3.81
N LEU A 38 -8.86 4.17 3.75
CA LEU A 38 -9.19 2.98 2.97
C LEU A 38 -9.78 3.31 1.59
N GLY A 39 -9.31 4.37 0.96
CA GLY A 39 -9.57 4.68 -0.44
C GLY A 39 -8.66 3.88 -1.38
N LEU A 40 -9.19 3.53 -2.55
CA LEU A 40 -8.42 2.84 -3.59
C LEU A 40 -7.24 3.68 -4.06
N GLY A 41 -6.18 3.04 -4.52
CA GLY A 41 -5.10 3.71 -5.23
C GLY A 41 -5.62 4.59 -6.37
N ARG A 42 -4.95 5.68 -6.70
CA ARG A 42 -5.33 6.68 -7.71
C ARG A 42 -6.50 7.60 -7.30
N THR A 43 -6.89 7.60 -6.05
CA THR A 43 -7.86 8.56 -5.48
C THR A 43 -7.21 9.71 -4.70
N GLY A 44 -5.90 9.95 -4.89
CA GLY A 44 -5.14 11.00 -4.22
C GLY A 44 -4.43 10.55 -2.95
N THR A 45 -4.18 9.26 -2.79
CA THR A 45 -3.57 8.64 -1.59
C THR A 45 -2.18 9.21 -1.28
N ALA A 46 -1.34 9.47 -2.27
CA ALA A 46 -0.03 10.08 -2.08
C ALA A 46 -0.13 11.52 -1.54
N SER A 47 -1.07 12.31 -2.06
CA SER A 47 -1.33 13.67 -1.56
C SER A 47 -1.87 13.63 -0.12
N LEU A 48 -2.73 12.66 0.18
CA LEU A 48 -3.25 12.45 1.53
C LEU A 48 -2.12 12.08 2.51
N ARG A 49 -1.20 11.19 2.11
CA ARG A 49 -0.01 10.86 2.90
C ARG A 49 0.77 12.12 3.25
N THR A 50 1.08 12.94 2.25
CA THR A 50 1.81 14.20 2.47
C THR A 50 1.06 15.12 3.44
N ALA A 51 -0.24 15.32 3.23
CA ALA A 51 -1.06 16.16 4.09
C ALA A 51 -1.09 15.66 5.55
N LEU A 52 -1.21 14.35 5.78
CA LEU A 52 -1.17 13.79 7.13
C LEU A 52 0.19 14.02 7.81
N LYS A 53 1.29 13.86 7.09
CA LYS A 53 2.64 14.15 7.60
C LYS A 53 2.81 15.65 7.93
N GLU A 54 2.31 16.55 7.08
CA GLU A 54 2.31 18.00 7.35
C GLU A 54 1.42 18.40 8.56
N LEU A 55 0.37 17.61 8.82
CA LEU A 55 -0.48 17.76 10.00
C LEU A 55 0.12 17.15 11.30
N GLY A 56 1.35 16.66 11.23
CA GLY A 56 2.08 16.15 12.39
C GLY A 56 1.77 14.69 12.74
N PHE A 57 1.31 13.89 11.79
CA PHE A 57 1.31 12.44 11.93
C PHE A 57 2.74 11.92 11.78
N ASP A 58 3.19 10.99 12.64
CA ASP A 58 4.55 10.45 12.60
C ASP A 58 4.86 9.83 11.24
N ASP A 59 3.98 9.00 10.72
CA ASP A 59 4.01 8.56 9.31
C ASP A 59 2.63 8.06 8.87
N CYS A 60 2.50 7.89 7.54
CA CYS A 60 1.33 7.29 6.91
C CYS A 60 1.81 6.23 5.92
N TYR A 61 1.53 4.97 6.21
CA TYR A 61 1.93 3.85 5.36
C TYR A 61 1.21 3.90 4.01
N HIS A 62 1.95 3.64 2.94
CA HIS A 62 1.48 3.66 1.55
C HIS A 62 2.15 2.51 0.77
N MET A 63 1.65 2.12 -0.40
CA MET A 63 2.30 1.10 -1.23
C MET A 63 3.80 1.41 -1.46
N MET A 64 4.12 2.68 -1.65
CA MET A 64 5.50 3.09 -1.87
C MET A 64 6.39 2.92 -0.62
N SER A 65 5.79 2.82 0.57
CA SER A 65 6.56 2.49 1.78
C SER A 65 7.14 1.08 1.69
N ALA A 66 6.37 0.11 1.17
CA ALA A 66 6.86 -1.24 0.93
C ALA A 66 7.79 -1.33 -0.30
N SER A 67 7.46 -0.62 -1.41
CA SER A 67 8.19 -0.84 -2.67
C SER A 67 9.47 -0.02 -2.80
N VAL A 68 9.60 1.08 -2.03
CA VAL A 68 10.69 2.05 -2.20
C VAL A 68 11.40 2.36 -0.88
N GLU A 69 10.64 2.53 0.22
CA GLU A 69 11.23 2.95 1.49
C GLU A 69 11.81 1.76 2.27
N ASN A 70 11.10 0.63 2.33
CA ASN A 70 11.58 -0.62 2.97
C ASN A 70 11.10 -1.86 2.20
N PRO A 71 11.79 -2.28 1.13
CA PRO A 71 11.40 -3.42 0.29
C PRO A 71 11.09 -4.72 1.05
N PRO A 72 11.74 -5.08 2.18
CA PRO A 72 11.38 -6.26 2.97
C PRO A 72 9.94 -6.29 3.47
N ASP A 73 9.25 -5.15 3.56
CA ASP A 73 7.84 -5.10 3.92
C ASP A 73 6.96 -5.88 2.92
N CYS A 74 7.38 -5.99 1.66
CA CYS A 74 6.69 -6.77 0.63
C CYS A 74 6.55 -8.25 1.01
N LEU A 75 7.49 -8.81 1.76
CA LEU A 75 7.42 -10.19 2.24
C LEU A 75 6.29 -10.38 3.26
N MET A 76 6.12 -9.44 4.19
CA MET A 76 5.02 -9.47 5.14
C MET A 76 3.66 -9.26 4.44
N TRP A 77 3.61 -8.39 3.44
CA TRP A 77 2.41 -8.24 2.61
C TRP A 77 2.07 -9.51 1.83
N SER A 78 3.07 -10.22 1.32
CA SER A 78 2.85 -11.52 0.66
C SER A 78 2.26 -12.55 1.62
N ASP A 79 2.72 -12.58 2.88
CA ASP A 79 2.13 -13.45 3.91
C ASP A 79 0.69 -13.05 4.24
N ALA A 80 0.41 -11.75 4.35
CA ALA A 80 -0.94 -11.26 4.59
C ALA A 80 -1.90 -11.65 3.45
N LEU A 81 -1.47 -11.49 2.20
CA LEU A 81 -2.24 -11.88 1.02
C LEU A 81 -2.46 -13.40 0.98
N ALA A 82 -1.43 -14.19 1.26
CA ALA A 82 -1.54 -15.65 1.31
C ALA A 82 -2.49 -16.12 2.44
N ALA A 83 -2.44 -15.47 3.60
CA ALA A 83 -3.36 -15.75 4.70
C ALA A 83 -4.82 -15.45 4.32
N LYS A 84 -5.06 -14.30 3.68
CA LYS A 84 -6.40 -13.85 3.32
C LYS A 84 -7.02 -14.64 2.16
N TYR A 85 -6.27 -14.85 1.09
CA TYR A 85 -6.82 -15.39 -0.17
C TYR A 85 -6.52 -16.85 -0.42
N ASP A 86 -5.41 -17.37 0.14
CA ASP A 86 -5.02 -18.77 -0.02
C ASP A 86 -5.27 -19.61 1.24
N GLY A 87 -5.67 -19.00 2.36
CA GLY A 87 -5.84 -19.67 3.64
C GLY A 87 -4.53 -20.21 4.23
N LYS A 88 -3.38 -19.61 3.87
CA LYS A 88 -2.05 -20.04 4.33
C LYS A 88 -1.56 -19.15 5.47
N GLY A 89 -1.47 -19.74 6.66
CA GLY A 89 -1.03 -19.00 7.86
C GLY A 89 -2.11 -18.09 8.43
N THR A 90 -1.68 -17.18 9.30
CA THR A 90 -2.54 -16.17 9.94
C THR A 90 -1.86 -14.82 9.92
N PHE A 91 -2.64 -13.75 9.75
CA PHE A 91 -2.14 -12.39 9.79
C PHE A 91 -3.15 -11.50 10.53
N GLY A 92 -2.79 -11.05 11.70
CA GLY A 92 -3.68 -10.35 12.61
C GLY A 92 -3.06 -9.08 13.20
N ARG A 93 -3.62 -8.61 14.33
CA ARG A 93 -3.22 -7.38 15.00
C ARG A 93 -1.71 -7.32 15.26
N GLU A 94 -1.11 -8.41 15.73
CA GLU A 94 0.33 -8.45 16.04
C GLU A 94 1.17 -8.17 14.79
N GLN A 95 0.89 -8.84 13.68
CA GLN A 95 1.61 -8.67 12.43
C GLN A 95 1.38 -7.26 11.84
N TRP A 96 0.16 -6.70 12.00
CA TRP A 96 -0.10 -5.30 11.64
C TRP A 96 0.72 -4.34 12.50
N ASP A 97 0.83 -4.58 13.80
CA ASP A 97 1.63 -3.77 14.70
C ASP A 97 3.14 -3.87 14.42
N GLN A 98 3.61 -5.00 13.92
CA GLN A 98 4.97 -5.16 13.41
C GLN A 98 5.19 -4.34 12.13
N LEU A 99 4.31 -4.48 11.15
CA LEU A 99 4.47 -3.92 9.81
C LEU A 99 4.44 -2.39 9.80
N PHE A 100 3.46 -1.79 10.44
CA PHE A 100 3.30 -0.33 10.49
C PHE A 100 3.12 0.24 11.90
N GLY A 101 3.79 -0.36 12.87
CA GLY A 101 3.76 0.13 14.24
C GLY A 101 4.40 1.52 14.44
N HIS A 102 5.20 1.96 13.51
CA HIS A 102 5.80 3.30 13.44
C HIS A 102 4.90 4.35 12.78
N CYS A 103 3.75 3.93 12.20
CA CYS A 103 2.82 4.81 11.51
C CYS A 103 1.57 5.09 12.34
N GLN A 104 1.10 6.34 12.33
CA GLN A 104 -0.18 6.76 12.90
C GLN A 104 -1.33 6.69 11.88
N ALA A 105 -1.02 6.47 10.61
CA ALA A 105 -2.01 6.31 9.55
C ALA A 105 -1.56 5.27 8.54
N VAL A 106 -2.53 4.74 7.80
CA VAL A 106 -2.30 3.90 6.61
C VAL A 106 -3.17 4.38 5.47
N CYS A 107 -2.71 4.22 4.23
CA CYS A 107 -3.48 4.54 3.04
C CYS A 107 -3.05 3.67 1.85
N ASP A 108 -3.83 3.73 0.77
CA ASP A 108 -3.51 3.06 -0.48
C ASP A 108 -3.56 1.52 -0.41
N TRP A 109 -3.23 0.88 -1.51
CA TRP A 109 -2.97 -0.56 -1.56
C TRP A 109 -1.58 -0.85 -0.97
N PRO A 110 -1.34 -1.99 -0.28
CA PRO A 110 -2.26 -3.10 -0.01
C PRO A 110 -3.25 -2.87 1.15
N CYS A 111 -3.13 -1.78 1.94
CA CYS A 111 -3.96 -1.56 3.13
C CYS A 111 -5.46 -1.64 2.83
N VAL A 112 -5.92 -1.06 1.71
CA VAL A 112 -7.34 -1.07 1.33
C VAL A 112 -7.87 -2.49 1.08
N ALA A 113 -7.03 -3.43 0.63
CA ALA A 113 -7.42 -4.83 0.45
C ALA A 113 -7.73 -5.54 1.78
N PHE A 114 -7.28 -4.99 2.90
CA PHE A 114 -7.47 -5.50 4.26
C PHE A 114 -8.36 -4.57 5.10
N ALA A 115 -9.28 -3.83 4.45
CA ALA A 115 -10.11 -2.83 5.12
C ALA A 115 -10.86 -3.41 6.34
N LYS A 116 -11.50 -4.57 6.19
CA LYS A 116 -12.22 -5.25 7.28
C LYS A 116 -11.28 -5.61 8.43
N GLU A 117 -10.19 -6.27 8.12
CA GLU A 117 -9.21 -6.75 9.10
C GLU A 117 -8.55 -5.58 9.85
N LEU A 118 -8.30 -4.47 9.16
CA LEU A 118 -7.72 -3.28 9.78
C LEU A 118 -8.71 -2.54 10.68
N ILE A 119 -9.98 -2.45 10.28
CA ILE A 119 -11.04 -1.85 11.13
C ILE A 119 -11.23 -2.70 12.40
N GLU A 120 -11.23 -4.03 12.26
CA GLU A 120 -11.34 -4.94 13.40
C GLU A 120 -10.08 -4.87 14.31
N ALA A 121 -8.91 -4.71 13.71
CA ALA A 121 -7.64 -4.59 14.45
C ALA A 121 -7.49 -3.23 15.16
N TYR A 122 -8.05 -2.15 14.62
CA TYR A 122 -7.89 -0.78 15.14
C TYR A 122 -9.24 -0.06 15.26
N PRO A 123 -10.15 -0.53 16.14
CA PRO A 123 -11.50 0.01 16.26
C PRO A 123 -11.55 1.47 16.73
N GLU A 124 -10.48 1.95 17.36
CA GLU A 124 -10.32 3.34 17.82
C GLU A 124 -9.88 4.30 16.70
N ALA A 125 -9.40 3.78 15.57
CA ALA A 125 -8.93 4.59 14.45
C ALA A 125 -10.10 5.18 13.66
N LYS A 126 -9.93 6.40 13.16
CA LYS A 126 -10.90 7.02 12.26
C LYS A 126 -10.75 6.43 10.86
N VAL A 127 -11.86 6.00 10.27
CA VAL A 127 -11.90 5.53 8.88
C VAL A 127 -12.16 6.71 7.95
N LEU A 128 -11.34 6.85 6.92
CA LEU A 128 -11.47 7.84 5.87
C LEU A 128 -11.47 7.13 4.51
N VAL A 129 -12.37 7.54 3.63
CA VAL A 129 -12.44 6.99 2.26
C VAL A 129 -12.30 8.14 1.27
N THR A 130 -11.24 8.08 0.46
CA THR A 130 -11.09 8.98 -0.70
C THR A 130 -11.76 8.36 -1.91
N THR A 131 -12.51 9.17 -2.65
CA THR A 131 -13.23 8.75 -3.86
C THR A 131 -12.79 9.57 -5.06
N ARG A 132 -13.06 9.06 -6.24
CA ARG A 132 -12.83 9.71 -7.51
C ARG A 132 -13.91 9.29 -8.50
N ASP A 133 -14.19 10.11 -9.49
CA ASP A 133 -15.02 9.72 -10.62
C ASP A 133 -14.51 8.41 -11.23
N VAL A 134 -15.44 7.47 -11.51
CA VAL A 134 -15.09 6.08 -11.88
C VAL A 134 -14.31 6.02 -13.19
N ASP A 135 -14.72 6.79 -14.20
CA ASP A 135 -14.06 6.77 -15.51
C ASP A 135 -12.66 7.37 -15.42
N SER A 136 -12.52 8.47 -14.68
CA SER A 136 -11.25 9.11 -14.41
C SER A 136 -10.31 8.20 -13.57
N TRP A 137 -10.88 7.48 -12.61
CA TRP A 137 -10.13 6.51 -11.80
C TRP A 137 -9.66 5.34 -12.66
N HIS A 138 -10.56 4.74 -13.45
CA HIS A 138 -10.25 3.62 -14.35
C HIS A 138 -9.14 4.00 -15.33
N ALA A 139 -9.30 5.13 -16.03
CA ALA A 139 -8.29 5.61 -16.97
C ALA A 139 -6.92 5.83 -16.31
N SER A 140 -6.89 6.36 -15.09
CA SER A 140 -5.65 6.54 -14.32
C SER A 140 -5.04 5.22 -13.90
N THR A 141 -5.85 4.26 -13.45
CA THR A 141 -5.41 2.94 -13.00
C THR A 141 -4.80 2.14 -14.14
N MET A 142 -5.44 2.13 -15.29
CA MET A 142 -4.95 1.43 -16.49
C MET A 142 -3.58 1.98 -16.96
N LYS A 143 -3.41 3.30 -16.91
CA LYS A 143 -2.16 3.97 -17.33
C LYS A 143 -1.01 3.82 -16.33
N THR A 144 -1.26 3.40 -15.11
CA THR A 144 -0.24 3.37 -14.05
C THR A 144 -0.12 2.00 -13.40
N VAL A 145 -1.04 1.67 -12.48
CA VAL A 145 -0.93 0.44 -11.68
C VAL A 145 -1.06 -0.81 -12.53
N HIS A 146 -2.07 -0.86 -13.41
CA HIS A 146 -2.28 -2.00 -14.28
C HIS A 146 -1.12 -2.19 -15.25
N TRP A 147 -0.68 -1.12 -15.91
CA TRP A 147 0.48 -1.15 -16.78
C TRP A 147 1.71 -1.68 -16.04
N ARG A 148 2.01 -1.15 -14.85
CA ARG A 148 3.15 -1.59 -14.03
C ARG A 148 3.05 -3.05 -13.61
N ALA A 149 1.85 -3.51 -13.25
CA ALA A 149 1.62 -4.90 -12.83
C ALA A 149 1.77 -5.92 -13.98
N THR A 150 1.52 -5.48 -15.21
CA THR A 150 1.54 -6.34 -16.40
C THR A 150 2.81 -6.23 -17.22
N GLU A 151 3.69 -5.27 -16.89
CA GLU A 151 4.93 -4.98 -17.62
C GLU A 151 5.93 -6.15 -17.56
N PRO A 152 6.33 -6.73 -18.70
CA PRO A 152 7.28 -7.85 -18.71
C PRO A 152 8.66 -7.47 -18.17
N GLU A 153 9.06 -6.21 -18.31
CA GLU A 153 10.36 -5.69 -17.86
C GLU A 153 10.51 -5.77 -16.35
N LEU A 154 9.42 -5.54 -15.59
CA LEU A 154 9.45 -5.68 -14.12
C LEU A 154 9.85 -7.09 -13.70
N LYS A 155 9.36 -8.12 -14.40
CA LYS A 155 9.73 -9.52 -14.13
C LYS A 155 11.19 -9.81 -14.44
N LEU A 156 11.75 -9.12 -15.44
CA LEU A 156 13.16 -9.24 -15.78
C LEU A 156 14.03 -8.52 -14.74
N VAL A 157 13.69 -7.28 -14.40
CA VAL A 157 14.38 -6.48 -13.37
C VAL A 157 14.39 -7.20 -12.03
N ALA A 158 13.29 -7.83 -11.63
CA ALA A 158 13.18 -8.60 -10.39
C ALA A 158 14.17 -9.78 -10.26
N LYS A 159 14.83 -10.20 -11.35
CA LYS A 159 15.89 -11.23 -11.31
C LYS A 159 17.25 -10.67 -10.87
N PHE A 160 17.45 -9.37 -10.97
CA PHE A 160 18.75 -8.72 -10.76
C PHE A 160 18.71 -7.60 -9.72
N ASP A 161 17.53 -7.10 -9.41
CA ASP A 161 17.32 -6.03 -8.45
C ASP A 161 16.65 -6.57 -7.18
N TRP A 162 17.28 -6.30 -6.05
CA TRP A 162 16.85 -6.80 -4.74
C TRP A 162 15.43 -6.32 -4.35
N ALA A 163 15.16 -5.02 -4.49
CA ALA A 163 13.85 -4.45 -4.13
C ALA A 163 12.75 -4.96 -5.06
N ALA A 164 13.02 -4.98 -6.38
CA ALA A 164 12.08 -5.48 -7.37
C ALA A 164 11.76 -6.97 -7.17
N SER A 165 12.72 -7.78 -6.70
CA SER A 165 12.52 -9.21 -6.43
C SER A 165 11.47 -9.48 -5.33
N MET A 166 11.32 -8.58 -4.36
CA MET A 166 10.31 -8.66 -3.30
C MET A 166 8.98 -8.01 -3.74
N TYR A 167 9.04 -6.89 -4.43
CA TYR A 167 7.87 -6.14 -4.87
C TYR A 167 7.07 -6.86 -5.97
N GLN A 168 7.73 -7.46 -6.95
CA GLN A 168 7.08 -8.07 -8.11
C GLN A 168 6.14 -9.22 -7.73
N PRO A 169 6.52 -10.19 -6.87
CA PRO A 169 5.61 -11.25 -6.43
C PRO A 169 4.38 -10.71 -5.69
N MET A 170 4.57 -9.74 -4.80
CA MET A 170 3.48 -9.08 -4.08
C MET A 170 2.49 -8.43 -5.05
N LEU A 171 2.98 -7.70 -6.04
CA LEU A 171 2.15 -7.04 -7.05
C LEU A 171 1.40 -8.04 -7.93
N SER A 172 2.04 -9.17 -8.29
CA SER A 172 1.44 -10.21 -9.10
C SER A 172 0.33 -10.98 -8.39
N SER A 173 0.40 -11.12 -7.07
CA SER A 173 -0.63 -11.78 -6.24
C SER A 173 -1.97 -11.06 -6.23
N THR A 174 -2.00 -9.80 -6.68
CA THR A 174 -3.24 -9.00 -6.76
C THR A 174 -3.96 -9.10 -8.10
N HIS A 175 -3.45 -9.90 -9.04
CA HIS A 175 -4.10 -10.06 -10.34
C HIS A 175 -5.41 -10.86 -10.19
N PRO A 176 -6.55 -10.37 -10.73
CA PRO A 176 -7.87 -10.97 -10.55
C PRO A 176 -8.06 -12.34 -11.22
N SER A 177 -7.02 -12.98 -11.74
CA SER A 177 -7.11 -14.32 -12.33
C SER A 177 -7.52 -15.41 -11.33
N HIS A 178 -7.50 -15.15 -10.03
CA HIS A 178 -7.92 -16.10 -9.00
C HIS A 178 -9.28 -15.80 -8.35
N SER A 179 -9.84 -14.60 -8.43
CA SER A 179 -11.04 -14.24 -7.67
C SER A 179 -12.34 -14.10 -8.47
N LEU A 180 -12.30 -14.06 -9.80
CA LEU A 180 -13.50 -13.88 -10.63
C LEU A 180 -14.04 -15.20 -11.25
N ALA A 181 -13.38 -16.32 -11.04
CA ALA A 181 -13.82 -17.60 -11.58
C ALA A 181 -14.76 -18.39 -10.65
N GLU A 182 -14.79 -18.08 -9.35
CA GLU A 182 -15.60 -18.87 -8.37
C GLU A 182 -16.95 -18.26 -8.02
N ASP A 183 -17.19 -16.98 -8.30
CA ASP A 183 -18.46 -16.30 -7.97
C ASP A 183 -19.54 -16.38 -9.06
N ARG A 184 -19.38 -17.29 -10.03
CA ARG A 184 -20.38 -17.59 -11.08
C ARG A 184 -20.88 -19.02 -11.02
N ARG A 185 -21.22 -19.54 -9.84
CA ARG A 185 -22.00 -20.77 -9.72
C ARG A 185 -23.17 -20.58 -8.77
#